data_de7f58d7db3b532589ddc0e0703e1701
#
_entry.id   de7f58d7db3b532589ddc0e0703e1701
#
_cell.length_a   1.000
_cell.length_b   1.000
_cell.length_c   1.000
_cell.angle_alpha   90.00
_cell.angle_beta   90.00
_cell.angle_gamma   90.00
#
_symmetry.space_group_name_H-M   'P 1'
#
loop_
_entity.id
_entity.type
_entity.pdbx_description
1 polymer ?
#
loop_
_entity_poly.entity_id
_entity_poly.type
_entity_poly.pdbx_seq_one_letter_code
_entity_poly.pdbx_strand_id
1 'polypeptide(L)'
;NKSLPSELFEPILKRAEEEDAKGAVAPYKTKPVEGGPWKAPPAHLHRLAKTLAAGNPQAPEELLRTIVADSLKDPEGEASYEARGWYLRAEVARNPSTPIDLLQALAKDENAHVRNPAKRELQTREWQQPEEMKSIRENFKRFLK
;
A
#
# COMPACT_ATOMS: atom_id res chain seq x y z
N ASN A 1 -5.96 -5.52 17.04
CA ASN A 1 -5.01 -5.52 15.94
C ASN A 1 -3.67 -5.03 16.45
N LYS A 2 -2.78 -5.95 16.76
CA LYS A 2 -1.40 -5.59 17.10
C LYS A 2 -0.67 -5.33 15.79
N SER A 3 -0.47 -4.05 15.46
CA SER A 3 0.39 -3.66 14.36
C SER A 3 1.84 -4.08 14.66
N LEU A 4 2.56 -4.54 13.64
CA LEU A 4 3.97 -4.90 13.77
C LEU A 4 4.80 -3.66 14.10
N PRO A 5 5.75 -3.75 15.05
CA PRO A 5 6.69 -2.66 15.30
C PRO A 5 7.50 -2.30 14.06
N SER A 6 7.80 -1.01 13.91
CA SER A 6 8.46 -0.47 12.71
C SER A 6 9.84 -1.10 12.43
N GLU A 7 10.58 -1.45 13.47
CA GLU A 7 11.91 -2.07 13.36
C GLU A 7 11.91 -3.48 12.76
N LEU A 8 10.74 -4.12 12.67
CA LEU A 8 10.61 -5.48 12.11
C LEU A 8 10.35 -5.50 10.60
N PHE A 9 9.98 -4.37 9.99
CA PHE A 9 9.64 -4.35 8.57
C PHE A 9 10.80 -4.67 7.64
N GLU A 10 11.93 -3.98 7.80
CA GLU A 10 13.10 -4.19 6.95
C GLU A 10 13.64 -5.62 7.04
N PRO A 11 13.83 -6.20 8.24
CA PRO A 11 14.26 -7.59 8.35
C PRO A 11 13.28 -8.58 7.70
N ILE A 12 11.98 -8.36 7.85
CA ILE A 12 10.95 -9.23 7.25
C ILE A 12 10.96 -9.14 5.74
N LEU A 13 11.02 -7.93 5.19
CA LEU A 13 11.06 -7.71 3.74
C LEU A 13 12.33 -8.31 3.13
N LYS A 14 13.47 -8.09 3.75
CA LYS A 14 14.75 -8.65 3.33
C LYS A 14 14.72 -10.17 3.32
N ARG A 15 14.20 -10.77 4.38
CA ARG A 15 14.07 -12.23 4.46
C ARG A 15 13.12 -12.78 3.41
N ALA A 16 11.98 -12.11 3.18
CA ALA A 16 11.03 -12.51 2.14
C ALA A 16 11.66 -12.45 0.74
N GLU A 17 12.45 -11.41 0.46
CA GLU A 17 13.19 -11.26 -0.78
C GLU A 17 14.25 -12.34 -0.97
N GLU A 18 15.01 -12.67 0.09
CA GLU A 18 16.01 -13.75 0.09
C GLU A 18 15.36 -15.13 -0.14
N GLU A 19 14.21 -15.40 0.48
CA GLU A 19 13.47 -16.65 0.30
C GLU A 19 12.88 -16.75 -1.11
N ASP A 20 12.35 -15.66 -1.66
CA ASP A 20 11.87 -15.62 -3.05
C ASP A 20 13.02 -15.87 -4.03
N ALA A 21 14.20 -15.29 -3.81
CA ALA A 21 15.38 -15.48 -4.64
C ALA A 21 15.90 -16.93 -4.63
N LYS A 22 15.76 -17.64 -3.52
CA LYS A 22 16.12 -19.05 -3.39
C LYS A 22 15.14 -19.99 -4.08
N GLY A 23 14.01 -19.49 -4.55
CA GLY A 23 12.91 -20.32 -5.05
C GLY A 23 12.31 -21.22 -3.96
N ALA A 24 12.53 -20.87 -2.69
CA ALA A 24 12.11 -21.65 -1.52
C ALA A 24 10.61 -21.67 -1.30
N VAL A 25 9.85 -20.91 -2.05
CA VAL A 25 8.39 -20.95 -2.11
C VAL A 25 7.91 -22.15 -2.93
N ALA A 26 8.68 -23.21 -2.93
CA ALA A 26 8.39 -24.43 -3.65
C ALA A 26 7.85 -25.60 -2.82
N PRO A 27 7.09 -25.43 -1.72
CA PRO A 27 6.27 -26.55 -1.28
C PRO A 27 5.08 -26.81 -2.21
N TYR A 28 4.80 -25.92 -3.16
CA TYR A 28 3.77 -26.10 -4.19
C TYR A 28 4.31 -26.70 -5.49
N LYS A 29 5.34 -27.53 -5.43
CA LYS A 29 5.69 -28.49 -6.48
C LYS A 29 4.67 -29.62 -6.59
N THR A 30 3.43 -29.38 -6.28
CA THR A 30 2.37 -30.25 -6.74
C THR A 30 2.21 -29.99 -8.24
N LYS A 31 2.34 -31.05 -9.03
CA LYS A 31 2.04 -31.00 -10.47
C LYS A 31 0.76 -30.20 -10.67
N PRO A 32 0.72 -29.28 -11.65
CA PRO A 32 -0.49 -28.57 -11.96
C PRO A 32 -1.57 -29.60 -12.26
N VAL A 33 -2.60 -29.62 -11.46
CA VAL A 33 -3.84 -30.27 -11.84
C VAL A 33 -4.41 -29.39 -12.94
N GLU A 34 -4.55 -29.91 -14.15
CA GLU A 34 -5.23 -29.20 -15.23
C GLU A 34 -6.60 -28.76 -14.71
N GLY A 35 -6.89 -27.47 -14.75
CA GLY A 35 -8.09 -26.90 -14.15
C GLY A 35 -8.05 -26.70 -12.64
N GLY A 36 -6.89 -26.91 -12.01
CA GLY A 36 -6.71 -26.71 -10.57
C GLY A 36 -6.59 -25.24 -10.16
N PRO A 37 -6.82 -24.96 -8.87
CA PRO A 37 -6.83 -23.60 -8.38
C PRO A 37 -5.44 -22.99 -8.50
N TRP A 38 -5.44 -21.76 -8.90
CA TRP A 38 -4.50 -20.69 -8.75
C TRP A 38 -3.06 -21.05 -8.28
N LYS A 39 -2.10 -20.78 -9.15
CA LYS A 39 -0.68 -20.87 -8.82
C LYS A 39 -0.19 -19.51 -8.33
N ALA A 40 0.32 -19.45 -7.10
CA ALA A 40 1.06 -18.29 -6.67
C ALA A 40 2.29 -18.08 -7.55
N PRO A 41 2.47 -16.92 -8.16
CA PRO A 41 3.66 -16.64 -8.93
C PRO A 41 4.89 -16.64 -8.03
N PRO A 42 6.10 -16.92 -8.59
CA PRO A 42 7.35 -16.67 -7.88
C PRO A 42 7.37 -15.24 -7.33
N ALA A 43 8.07 -15.01 -6.26
CA ALA A 43 8.13 -13.72 -5.56
C ALA A 43 6.84 -13.32 -4.80
N HIS A 44 5.98 -14.27 -4.49
CA HIS A 44 4.74 -14.00 -3.79
C HIS A 44 4.94 -13.54 -2.33
N LEU A 45 5.90 -14.12 -1.62
CA LEU A 45 6.17 -13.76 -0.22
C LEU A 45 6.62 -12.30 -0.06
N HIS A 46 7.48 -11.83 -0.94
CA HIS A 46 7.94 -10.45 -0.91
C HIS A 46 6.79 -9.47 -1.19
N ARG A 47 5.94 -9.77 -2.16
CA ARG A 47 4.76 -8.95 -2.46
C ARG A 47 3.74 -8.97 -1.33
N LEU A 48 3.50 -10.12 -0.73
CA LEU A 48 2.62 -10.24 0.44
C LEU A 48 3.18 -9.43 1.63
N ALA A 49 4.48 -9.53 1.91
CA ALA A 49 5.13 -8.76 2.96
C ALA A 49 5.02 -7.24 2.71
N LYS A 50 5.19 -6.79 1.46
CA LYS A 50 4.97 -5.39 1.07
C LYS A 50 3.52 -4.96 1.29
N THR A 51 2.55 -5.79 0.94
CA THR A 51 1.12 -5.49 1.15
C THR A 51 0.80 -5.32 2.63
N LEU A 52 1.29 -6.23 3.46
CA LEU A 52 1.12 -6.15 4.92
C LEU A 52 1.80 -4.91 5.51
N ALA A 53 3.00 -4.58 5.02
CA ALA A 53 3.71 -3.37 5.42
C ALA A 53 2.97 -2.10 4.99
N ALA A 54 2.47 -2.06 3.75
CA ALA A 54 1.74 -0.92 3.21
C ALA A 54 0.49 -0.58 4.02
N GLY A 55 -0.22 -1.59 4.53
CA GLY A 55 -1.42 -1.41 5.36
C GLY A 55 -1.15 -1.21 6.85
N ASN A 56 0.10 -1.32 7.30
CA ASN A 56 0.43 -1.26 8.72
C ASN A 56 0.63 0.18 9.19
N PRO A 57 -0.10 0.66 10.23
CA PRO A 57 0.06 2.01 10.78
C PRO A 57 1.44 2.33 11.35
N GLN A 58 2.25 1.31 11.65
CA GLN A 58 3.63 1.45 12.15
C GLN A 58 4.67 1.47 11.03
N ALA A 59 4.25 1.37 9.77
CA ALA A 59 5.19 1.39 8.64
C ALA A 59 5.95 2.71 8.57
N PRO A 60 7.30 2.69 8.46
CA PRO A 60 8.08 3.89 8.27
C PRO A 60 7.72 4.61 6.97
N GLU A 61 7.75 5.94 6.98
CA GLU A 61 7.46 6.77 5.83
C GLU A 61 8.32 6.40 4.60
N GLU A 62 9.61 6.19 4.80
CA GLU A 62 10.55 5.79 3.75
C GLU A 62 10.15 4.47 3.09
N LEU A 63 9.66 3.52 3.87
CA LEU A 63 9.17 2.25 3.35
C LEU A 63 7.93 2.45 2.49
N LEU A 64 6.99 3.27 2.92
CA LEU A 64 5.78 3.58 2.15
C LEU A 64 6.11 4.25 0.82
N ARG A 65 7.08 5.17 0.80
CA ARG A 65 7.59 5.82 -0.42
C ARG A 65 8.23 4.81 -1.37
N THR A 66 9.04 3.92 -0.84
CA THR A 66 9.69 2.85 -1.61
C THR A 66 8.68 1.90 -2.23
N ILE A 67 7.67 1.48 -1.47
CA ILE A 67 6.59 0.61 -1.96
C ILE A 67 5.86 1.25 -3.14
N VAL A 68 5.51 2.53 -3.02
CA VAL A 68 4.84 3.26 -4.11
C VAL A 68 5.75 3.38 -5.34
N ALA A 69 7.01 3.77 -5.16
CA ALA A 69 7.95 3.91 -6.26
C ALA A 69 8.17 2.58 -7.01
N ASP A 70 8.33 1.49 -6.29
CA ASP A 70 8.50 0.16 -6.88
C ASP A 70 7.24 -0.33 -7.58
N SER A 71 6.07 -0.04 -7.04
CA SER A 71 4.79 -0.41 -7.64
C SER A 71 4.52 0.26 -8.98
N LEU A 72 5.07 1.45 -9.19
CA LEU A 72 4.96 2.17 -10.47
C LEU A 72 5.86 1.58 -11.56
N LYS A 73 6.89 0.85 -11.18
CA LYS A 73 7.81 0.17 -12.11
C LYS A 73 7.33 -1.22 -12.51
N ASP A 74 6.40 -1.78 -11.75
CA ASP A 74 5.90 -3.13 -11.98
C ASP A 74 4.75 -3.06 -13.00
N PRO A 75 4.92 -3.58 -14.21
CA PRO A 75 3.84 -3.60 -15.18
C PRO A 75 2.67 -4.42 -14.62
N GLU A 76 1.46 -3.96 -14.86
CA GLU A 76 0.24 -4.67 -14.50
C GLU A 76 0.15 -5.97 -15.31
N GLY A 77 1.01 -6.95 -14.95
CA GLY A 77 1.05 -8.25 -15.59
C GLY A 77 -0.04 -9.19 -15.08
N GLU A 78 -0.04 -10.40 -15.60
CA GLU A 78 -0.98 -11.49 -15.31
C GLU A 78 -0.99 -11.99 -13.85
N ALA A 79 -0.42 -11.22 -12.94
CA ALA A 79 -0.36 -11.55 -11.53
C ALA A 79 -1.75 -11.50 -10.87
N SER A 80 -1.89 -12.22 -9.77
CA SER A 80 -3.10 -12.18 -8.95
C SER A 80 -3.50 -10.74 -8.60
N TYR A 81 -4.77 -10.53 -8.31
CA TYR A 81 -5.33 -9.23 -7.94
C TYR A 81 -4.48 -8.49 -6.89
N GLU A 82 -4.01 -9.22 -5.86
CA GLU A 82 -3.19 -8.68 -4.77
C GLU A 82 -1.75 -8.34 -5.17
N ALA A 83 -1.29 -8.88 -6.28
CA ALA A 83 0.07 -8.64 -6.78
C ALA A 83 0.17 -7.43 -7.74
N ARG A 84 -0.95 -6.84 -8.09
CA ARG A 84 -0.98 -5.66 -8.97
C ARG A 84 -0.45 -4.43 -8.22
N GLY A 85 0.37 -3.66 -8.91
CA GLY A 85 1.00 -2.46 -8.32
C GLY A 85 -0.02 -1.46 -7.75
N TRP A 86 -1.17 -1.29 -8.38
CA TRP A 86 -2.22 -0.42 -7.87
C TRP A 86 -2.78 -0.87 -6.52
N TYR A 87 -2.81 -2.17 -6.24
CA TYR A 87 -3.28 -2.68 -4.95
C TYR A 87 -2.36 -2.22 -3.80
N LEU A 88 -1.04 -2.31 -4.00
CA LEU A 88 -0.06 -1.79 -3.04
C LEU A 88 -0.24 -0.28 -2.82
N ARG A 89 -0.40 0.49 -3.91
CA ARG A 89 -0.65 1.93 -3.81
C ARG A 89 -1.96 2.25 -3.08
N ALA A 90 -2.99 1.44 -3.30
CA ALA A 90 -4.27 1.59 -2.59
C ALA A 90 -4.14 1.33 -1.08
N GLU A 91 -3.36 0.32 -0.69
CA GLU A 91 -3.07 0.06 0.72
C GLU A 91 -2.28 1.21 1.37
N VAL A 92 -1.29 1.75 0.66
CA VAL A 92 -0.57 2.95 1.13
C VAL A 92 -1.53 4.15 1.25
N ALA A 93 -2.43 4.34 0.29
CA ALA A 93 -3.42 5.42 0.34
C ALA A 93 -4.37 5.34 1.54
N ARG A 94 -4.66 4.13 2.02
CA ARG A 94 -5.49 3.89 3.22
C ARG A 94 -4.72 3.94 4.53
N ASN A 95 -3.38 3.93 4.46
CA ASN A 95 -2.55 3.89 5.65
C ASN A 95 -2.57 5.24 6.37
N PRO A 96 -2.93 5.30 7.67
CA PRO A 96 -2.95 6.55 8.42
C PRO A 96 -1.57 7.20 8.60
N SER A 97 -0.50 6.45 8.43
CA SER A 97 0.89 6.94 8.52
C SER A 97 1.45 7.48 7.22
N THR A 98 0.70 7.43 6.14
CA THR A 98 1.16 7.93 4.83
C THR A 98 1.29 9.46 4.87
N PRO A 99 2.44 10.03 4.48
CA PRO A 99 2.64 11.47 4.48
C PRO A 99 1.72 12.18 3.48
N ILE A 100 1.39 13.42 3.76
CA ILE A 100 0.43 14.23 2.98
C ILE A 100 0.87 14.40 1.52
N ASP A 101 2.15 14.66 1.28
CA ASP A 101 2.68 14.81 -0.07
C ASP A 101 2.55 13.53 -0.90
N LEU A 102 2.74 12.36 -0.28
CA LEU A 102 2.54 11.08 -0.92
C LEU A 102 1.05 10.82 -1.21
N LEU A 103 0.17 11.17 -0.28
CA LEU A 103 -1.28 11.12 -0.51
C LEU A 103 -1.73 12.03 -1.65
N GLN A 104 -1.15 13.23 -1.76
CA GLN A 104 -1.43 14.15 -2.87
C GLN A 104 -1.02 13.56 -4.21
N ALA A 105 0.10 12.85 -4.27
CA ALA A 105 0.53 12.12 -5.47
C ALA A 105 -0.45 10.98 -5.79
N LEU A 106 -0.81 10.17 -4.80
CA LEU A 106 -1.76 9.06 -4.97
C LEU A 106 -3.17 9.53 -5.32
N ALA A 107 -3.56 10.72 -4.90
CA ALA A 107 -4.85 11.33 -5.27
C ALA A 107 -4.96 11.70 -6.76
N LYS A 108 -3.86 11.65 -7.49
CA LYS A 108 -3.77 11.84 -8.94
C LYS A 108 -3.54 10.54 -9.69
N ASP A 109 -3.54 9.40 -9.01
CA ASP A 109 -3.32 8.10 -9.64
C ASP A 109 -4.39 7.82 -10.71
N GLU A 110 -3.98 7.17 -11.80
CA GLU A 110 -4.88 6.78 -12.88
C GLU A 110 -5.95 5.79 -12.41
N ASN A 111 -5.58 4.93 -11.46
CA ASN A 111 -6.49 3.92 -10.92
C ASN A 111 -7.41 4.51 -9.84
N ALA A 112 -8.72 4.39 -10.06
CA ALA A 112 -9.72 4.91 -9.12
C ALA A 112 -9.66 4.26 -7.73
N HIS A 113 -9.23 3.00 -7.64
CA HIS A 113 -9.06 2.29 -6.36
C HIS A 113 -7.91 2.83 -5.51
N VAL A 114 -6.97 3.55 -6.13
CA VAL A 114 -5.89 4.29 -5.46
C VAL A 114 -6.32 5.74 -5.19
N ARG A 115 -6.79 6.40 -6.23
CA ARG A 115 -7.17 7.83 -6.20
C ARG A 115 -8.26 8.14 -5.17
N ASN A 116 -9.30 7.35 -5.11
CA ASN A 116 -10.44 7.63 -4.23
C ASN A 116 -10.11 7.51 -2.74
N PRO A 117 -9.43 6.45 -2.25
CA PRO A 117 -8.96 6.39 -0.88
C PRO A 117 -8.01 7.53 -0.52
N ALA A 118 -7.08 7.88 -1.42
CA ALA A 118 -6.13 8.98 -1.18
C ALA A 118 -6.85 10.33 -1.00
N LYS A 119 -7.83 10.63 -1.85
CA LYS A 119 -8.65 11.84 -1.73
C LYS A 119 -9.44 11.88 -0.43
N ARG A 120 -10.02 10.75 -0.05
CA ARG A 120 -10.79 10.62 1.20
C ARG A 120 -9.90 10.85 2.42
N GLU A 121 -8.72 10.25 2.42
CA GLU A 121 -7.77 10.38 3.52
C GLU A 121 -7.24 11.81 3.63
N LEU A 122 -6.92 12.46 2.51
CA LEU A 122 -6.54 13.88 2.49
C LEU A 122 -7.66 14.75 3.09
N GLN A 123 -8.88 14.57 2.65
CA GLN A 123 -10.02 15.31 3.17
C GLN A 123 -10.19 15.12 4.67
N THR A 124 -10.04 13.89 5.17
CA THR A 124 -10.13 13.59 6.60
C THR A 124 -9.04 14.31 7.39
N ARG A 125 -7.80 14.33 6.89
CA ARG A 125 -6.67 15.00 7.56
C ARG A 125 -6.77 16.51 7.51
N GLU A 126 -7.25 17.08 6.43
CA GLU A 126 -7.55 18.50 6.33
C GLU A 126 -8.55 18.94 7.40
N TRP A 127 -9.57 18.13 7.64
CA TRP A 127 -10.54 18.38 8.71
C TRP A 127 -9.97 18.21 10.12
N GLN A 128 -8.91 17.44 10.29
CA GLN A 128 -8.27 17.17 11.58
C GLN A 128 -7.15 18.15 11.92
N GLN A 129 -6.61 18.92 10.97
CA GLN A 129 -5.58 19.93 11.23
C GLN A 129 -6.17 21.15 11.92
N PRO A 130 -5.79 21.43 13.20
CA PRO A 130 -6.59 22.36 14.01
C PRO A 130 -6.33 23.83 13.72
N GLU A 131 -5.15 24.23 13.21
CA GLU A 131 -4.79 25.64 13.12
C GLU A 131 -4.84 26.20 11.69
N GLU A 132 -4.23 25.54 10.71
CA GLU A 132 -4.17 26.05 9.34
C GLU A 132 -5.53 26.03 8.65
N MET A 133 -6.39 25.07 9.03
CA MET A 133 -7.71 24.90 8.44
C MET A 133 -8.83 25.56 9.22
N LYS A 134 -8.53 26.16 10.37
CA LYS A 134 -9.54 26.83 11.20
C LYS A 134 -10.24 27.96 10.46
N SER A 135 -9.46 28.79 9.78
CA SER A 135 -9.99 29.91 8.97
C SER A 135 -10.85 29.40 7.80
N ILE A 136 -10.41 28.34 7.13
CA ILE A 136 -11.15 27.73 6.01
C ILE A 136 -12.44 27.08 6.51
N ARG A 137 -12.41 26.37 7.63
CA ARG A 137 -13.60 25.80 8.26
C ARG A 137 -14.59 26.87 8.72
N GLU A 138 -14.11 27.96 9.26
CA GLU A 138 -14.95 29.09 9.69
C GLU A 138 -15.58 29.77 8.48
N ASN A 139 -14.83 29.98 7.41
CA ASN A 139 -15.34 30.52 6.16
C ASN A 139 -16.37 29.60 5.52
N PHE A 140 -16.14 28.29 5.53
CA PHE A 140 -17.06 27.28 5.01
C PHE A 140 -18.36 27.23 5.82
N LYS A 141 -18.30 27.34 7.14
CA LYS A 141 -19.48 27.43 8.01
C LYS A 141 -20.30 28.69 7.72
N ARG A 142 -19.66 29.84 7.42
CA ARG A 142 -20.34 31.06 7.01
C ARG A 142 -21.04 30.89 5.66
N PHE A 143 -20.44 30.15 4.74
CA PHE A 143 -20.99 29.89 3.43
C PHE A 143 -22.24 28.99 3.48
N LEU A 144 -22.34 28.07 4.44
CA LEU A 144 -23.45 27.17 4.64
C LEU A 144 -24.65 27.75 5.41
N LYS A 145 -24.53 28.97 5.92
CA LYS A 145 -25.64 29.65 6.60
C LYS A 145 -26.54 30.36 5.58
#